data_f24adb760bd6a76de71bbaeac82253d7
#
_entry.id   f24adb760bd6a76de71bbaeac82253d7
#
_cell.length_a   1.000
_cell.length_b   1.000
_cell.length_c   1.000
_cell.angle_alpha   90.00
_cell.angle_beta   90.00
_cell.angle_gamma   90.00
#
_symmetry.space_group_name_H-M   'P 1'
#
loop_
_entity.id
_entity.type
_entity.pdbx_description
1 polymer ?
#
loop_
_entity_poly.entity_id
_entity_poly.type
_entity_poly.pdbx_seq_one_letter_code
_entity_poly.pdbx_strand_id
1 'polypeptide(L)'
;MKRLKLFPKTFLVSIGLFAALIILVHALVYTLMPQFYLQQKEREAADNLTALAAELRGKSTEEMGRVSQEFAQVKNVNITLTIDGRDQYFQGFQSINIVTDSGKPVDTSVVKIADGQTIDPRSVILQQGSVTDKQGRTITVKLLADVAPVTQAKLATLHVLPYTMLGSLLVALIFSYIYSLFVTRPIRQMAAVTTTMQRLEKDARYPVNSSDEIGVLGRNINELYQNLWQTIRSLEHENKRITQLEKEKIAFLRAASHELKTPLAALRIMLENMQLNIGEYNNRDQYLAESVAQVDRLAAMVNDVLRSGSVAEQALRQEKRLRVDTLITEVVADYTLLAKTRGMTFAVDARPTTIRANYDMMRHVISNLVSNAVRHGDAGSVIKITCNQNELAIENACKPLTKQQLQHVFDPFYRSPGDKKQHADSSGIGLYTVKMLLDTKGLDYDFTPHGRGMRFVVRFN
;
A
#
# COMPACT_ATOMS: atom_id res chain seq x y z
N MET A 1 19.55 -5.15 -29.52
CA MET A 1 18.27 -5.87 -29.54
C MET A 1 17.14 -4.88 -29.22
N LYS A 2 16.26 -4.56 -30.22
CA LYS A 2 15.05 -3.74 -29.96
C LYS A 2 14.26 -4.42 -28.84
N ARG A 3 13.94 -3.68 -27.78
CA ARG A 3 13.17 -4.21 -26.65
C ARG A 3 11.79 -4.64 -27.16
N LEU A 4 11.59 -5.94 -27.28
CA LEU A 4 10.28 -6.50 -27.61
C LEU A 4 9.26 -6.00 -26.56
N LYS A 5 8.05 -5.63 -27.02
CA LYS A 5 6.94 -5.31 -26.14
C LYS A 5 6.61 -6.54 -25.26
N LEU A 6 5.99 -6.33 -24.11
CA LEU A 6 5.73 -7.38 -23.12
C LEU A 6 5.01 -8.61 -23.73
N PHE A 7 3.96 -8.38 -24.52
CA PHE A 7 3.20 -9.46 -25.16
C PHE A 7 4.04 -10.39 -26.05
N PRO A 8 4.78 -9.91 -27.07
CA PRO A 8 5.58 -10.81 -27.90
C PRO A 8 6.72 -11.48 -27.10
N LYS A 9 7.21 -10.86 -26.04
CA LYS A 9 8.21 -11.46 -25.17
C LYS A 9 7.66 -12.64 -24.38
N THR A 10 6.52 -12.47 -23.71
CA THR A 10 5.87 -13.55 -22.94
C THR A 10 5.43 -14.68 -23.85
N PHE A 11 4.85 -14.37 -25.02
CA PHE A 11 4.44 -15.33 -26.01
C PHE A 11 5.61 -16.17 -26.51
N LEU A 12 6.73 -15.57 -26.93
CA LEU A 12 7.92 -16.28 -27.42
C LEU A 12 8.58 -17.14 -26.35
N VAL A 13 8.60 -16.67 -25.12
CA VAL A 13 9.16 -17.46 -24.00
C VAL A 13 8.26 -18.68 -23.73
N SER A 14 6.94 -18.49 -23.66
CA SER A 14 6.00 -19.59 -23.39
C SER A 14 6.03 -20.63 -24.49
N ILE A 15 5.99 -20.22 -25.77
CA ILE A 15 6.03 -21.18 -26.89
C ILE A 15 7.37 -21.88 -26.98
N GLY A 16 8.48 -21.22 -26.70
CA GLY A 16 9.80 -21.83 -26.66
C GLY A 16 9.89 -22.91 -25.58
N LEU A 17 9.32 -22.65 -24.40
CA LEU A 17 9.30 -23.60 -23.29
C LEU A 17 8.40 -24.81 -23.61
N PHE A 18 7.22 -24.60 -24.18
CA PHE A 18 6.35 -25.69 -24.61
C PHE A 18 6.97 -26.49 -25.74
N ALA A 19 7.60 -25.86 -26.72
CA ALA A 19 8.28 -26.56 -27.82
C ALA A 19 9.42 -27.43 -27.29
N ALA A 20 10.23 -26.93 -26.35
CA ALA A 20 11.29 -27.71 -25.71
C ALA A 20 10.73 -28.92 -24.94
N LEU A 21 9.62 -28.73 -24.22
CA LEU A 21 8.95 -29.82 -23.51
C LEU A 21 8.40 -30.88 -24.47
N ILE A 22 7.76 -30.47 -25.58
CA ILE A 22 7.23 -31.36 -26.61
C ILE A 22 8.35 -32.18 -27.23
N ILE A 23 9.46 -31.54 -27.60
CA ILE A 23 10.64 -32.24 -28.14
C ILE A 23 11.20 -33.25 -27.12
N LEU A 24 11.33 -32.85 -25.86
CA LEU A 24 11.82 -33.72 -24.80
C LEU A 24 10.94 -34.96 -24.62
N VAL A 25 9.63 -34.79 -24.53
CA VAL A 25 8.67 -35.89 -24.36
C VAL A 25 8.70 -36.83 -25.56
N HIS A 26 8.71 -36.31 -26.80
CA HIS A 26 8.75 -37.11 -28.01
C HIS A 26 10.10 -37.85 -28.11
N ALA A 27 11.23 -37.22 -27.74
CA ALA A 27 12.50 -37.91 -27.71
C ALA A 27 12.55 -39.05 -26.64
N LEU A 28 11.91 -38.79 -25.50
CA LEU A 28 11.79 -39.80 -24.44
C LEU A 28 10.96 -41.01 -24.90
N VAL A 29 9.80 -40.76 -25.53
CA VAL A 29 8.93 -41.81 -26.11
C VAL A 29 9.71 -42.61 -27.15
N TYR A 30 10.41 -41.93 -28.06
CA TYR A 30 11.17 -42.56 -29.12
C TYR A 30 12.27 -43.46 -28.55
N THR A 31 12.97 -43.07 -27.49
CA THR A 31 14.10 -43.80 -26.91
C THR A 31 13.65 -44.91 -25.95
N LEU A 32 12.66 -44.68 -25.11
CA LEU A 32 12.25 -45.61 -24.07
C LEU A 32 11.23 -46.67 -24.51
N MET A 33 10.32 -46.30 -25.42
CA MET A 33 9.24 -47.18 -25.83
C MET A 33 9.75 -48.54 -26.35
N PRO A 34 10.77 -48.61 -27.25
CA PRO A 34 11.30 -49.90 -27.74
C PRO A 34 11.90 -50.74 -26.61
N GLN A 35 12.57 -50.10 -25.63
CA GLN A 35 13.19 -50.80 -24.50
C GLN A 35 12.14 -51.42 -23.57
N PHE A 36 11.08 -50.67 -23.25
CA PHE A 36 9.96 -51.20 -22.45
C PHE A 36 9.25 -52.38 -23.16
N TYR A 37 9.02 -52.22 -24.46
CA TYR A 37 8.37 -53.30 -25.22
C TYR A 37 9.23 -54.54 -25.29
N LEU A 38 10.55 -54.42 -25.47
CA LEU A 38 11.49 -55.56 -25.44
C LEU A 38 11.47 -56.23 -24.08
N GLN A 39 11.62 -55.49 -22.97
CA GLN A 39 11.55 -56.04 -21.61
C GLN A 39 10.23 -56.77 -21.33
N GLN A 40 9.12 -56.24 -21.82
CA GLN A 40 7.82 -56.90 -21.68
C GLN A 40 7.81 -58.24 -22.43
N LYS A 41 8.34 -58.31 -23.65
CA LYS A 41 8.43 -59.54 -24.43
C LYS A 41 9.37 -60.56 -23.83
N GLU A 42 10.47 -60.13 -23.26
CA GLU A 42 11.39 -60.99 -22.49
C GLU A 42 10.72 -61.66 -21.29
N ARG A 43 9.92 -60.87 -20.53
CA ARG A 43 9.14 -61.38 -19.38
C ARG A 43 8.08 -62.37 -19.87
N GLU A 44 7.31 -62.03 -20.92
CA GLU A 44 6.31 -62.92 -21.50
C GLU A 44 6.91 -64.24 -21.98
N ALA A 45 8.10 -64.22 -22.59
CA ALA A 45 8.82 -65.41 -23.00
C ALA A 45 9.28 -66.26 -21.79
N ALA A 46 9.76 -65.63 -20.72
CA ALA A 46 10.15 -66.32 -19.47
C ALA A 46 8.95 -66.96 -18.77
N ASP A 47 7.81 -66.23 -18.70
CA ASP A 47 6.56 -66.77 -18.14
C ASP A 47 6.04 -67.93 -18.93
N ASN A 48 6.06 -67.84 -20.29
CA ASN A 48 5.69 -68.92 -21.17
C ASN A 48 6.59 -70.15 -21.03
N LEU A 49 7.90 -69.94 -20.86
CA LEU A 49 8.83 -71.07 -20.59
C LEU A 49 8.50 -71.74 -19.25
N THR A 50 8.23 -70.99 -18.23
CA THR A 50 7.88 -71.49 -16.89
C THR A 50 6.56 -72.29 -16.94
N ALA A 51 5.56 -71.78 -17.63
CA ALA A 51 4.28 -72.47 -17.84
C ALA A 51 4.45 -73.75 -18.62
N LEU A 52 5.19 -73.69 -19.74
CA LEU A 52 5.52 -74.91 -20.55
C LEU A 52 6.28 -75.96 -19.71
N ALA A 53 7.28 -75.55 -18.96
CA ALA A 53 8.05 -76.42 -18.09
C ALA A 53 7.21 -77.15 -17.03
N ALA A 54 6.22 -76.41 -16.46
CA ALA A 54 5.26 -77.00 -15.52
C ALA A 54 4.35 -78.06 -16.18
N GLU A 55 3.92 -77.81 -17.39
CA GLU A 55 3.04 -78.69 -18.15
C GLU A 55 3.83 -79.96 -18.64
N LEU A 56 5.10 -79.84 -18.95
CA LEU A 56 5.91 -80.95 -19.42
C LEU A 56 6.39 -81.87 -18.33
N ARG A 57 6.44 -81.37 -17.08
CA ARG A 57 7.02 -82.14 -15.97
C ARG A 57 6.35 -83.53 -15.77
N GLY A 58 7.12 -84.61 -15.74
CA GLY A 58 6.67 -85.99 -15.47
C GLY A 58 5.85 -86.64 -16.60
N LYS A 59 5.81 -86.02 -17.77
CA LYS A 59 5.17 -86.63 -18.99
C LYS A 59 6.13 -87.50 -19.74
N SER A 60 5.55 -88.40 -20.57
CA SER A 60 6.33 -89.18 -21.50
C SER A 60 6.83 -88.34 -22.68
N THR A 61 7.89 -88.82 -23.38
CA THR A 61 8.45 -88.07 -24.53
C THR A 61 7.43 -87.78 -25.60
N GLU A 62 6.51 -88.72 -25.85
CA GLU A 62 5.42 -88.54 -26.87
C GLU A 62 4.39 -87.52 -26.44
N GLU A 63 4.01 -87.57 -25.15
CA GLU A 63 3.09 -86.55 -24.59
C GLU A 63 3.72 -85.15 -24.54
N MET A 64 5.08 -85.06 -24.24
CA MET A 64 5.78 -83.78 -24.30
C MET A 64 5.78 -83.16 -25.69
N GLY A 65 5.97 -84.01 -26.74
CA GLY A 65 5.92 -83.58 -28.13
C GLY A 65 4.54 -82.92 -28.48
N ARG A 66 3.49 -83.64 -28.10
CA ARG A 66 2.11 -83.13 -28.38
C ARG A 66 1.85 -81.83 -27.61
N VAL A 67 2.17 -81.76 -26.33
CA VAL A 67 1.99 -80.55 -25.51
C VAL A 67 2.82 -79.39 -26.06
N SER A 68 4.04 -79.62 -26.43
CA SER A 68 4.92 -78.59 -27.00
C SER A 68 4.40 -78.03 -28.32
N GLN A 69 3.85 -78.92 -29.19
CA GLN A 69 3.26 -78.48 -30.47
C GLN A 69 2.01 -77.64 -30.24
N GLU A 70 1.11 -78.02 -29.33
CA GLU A 70 -0.08 -77.29 -29.01
C GLU A 70 0.26 -75.93 -28.38
N PHE A 71 1.19 -75.91 -27.41
CA PHE A 71 1.68 -74.71 -26.75
C PHE A 71 2.36 -73.74 -27.73
N ALA A 72 3.18 -74.26 -28.64
CA ALA A 72 3.85 -73.51 -29.68
C ALA A 72 2.84 -72.75 -30.55
N GLN A 73 1.77 -73.42 -30.97
CA GLN A 73 0.71 -72.81 -31.81
C GLN A 73 -0.11 -71.78 -31.05
N VAL A 74 -0.54 -72.09 -29.80
CA VAL A 74 -1.37 -71.22 -29.01
C VAL A 74 -0.65 -69.93 -28.59
N LYS A 75 0.62 -70.09 -28.20
CA LYS A 75 1.43 -68.94 -27.73
C LYS A 75 2.25 -68.28 -28.83
N ASN A 76 2.19 -68.77 -30.03
CA ASN A 76 2.95 -68.27 -31.17
C ASN A 76 4.47 -68.19 -30.88
N VAL A 77 5.04 -69.26 -30.33
CA VAL A 77 6.45 -69.40 -29.99
C VAL A 77 7.02 -70.65 -30.64
N ASN A 78 8.31 -70.67 -30.93
CA ASN A 78 8.98 -71.87 -31.39
C ASN A 78 9.63 -72.57 -30.19
N ILE A 79 9.50 -73.90 -30.08
CA ILE A 79 10.02 -74.71 -28.96
C ILE A 79 10.95 -75.73 -29.50
N THR A 80 12.09 -75.90 -28.83
CA THR A 80 13.00 -76.98 -29.09
C THR A 80 13.17 -77.79 -27.81
N LEU A 81 12.90 -79.10 -27.91
CA LEU A 81 13.20 -80.07 -26.85
C LEU A 81 14.44 -80.84 -27.23
N THR A 82 15.47 -80.77 -26.38
CA THR A 82 16.69 -81.61 -26.56
C THR A 82 16.61 -82.80 -25.63
N ILE A 83 16.43 -84.02 -26.23
CA ILE A 83 16.25 -85.32 -25.56
C ILE A 83 17.36 -86.18 -26.01
N ASP A 84 18.22 -86.70 -25.07
CA ASP A 84 19.34 -87.54 -25.37
C ASP A 84 20.24 -87.01 -26.50
N GLY A 85 20.46 -85.69 -26.53
CA GLY A 85 21.27 -84.99 -27.53
C GLY A 85 20.64 -84.83 -28.92
N ARG A 86 19.38 -85.22 -29.05
CA ARG A 86 18.61 -84.99 -30.29
C ARG A 86 17.58 -83.86 -30.10
N ASP A 87 17.56 -82.90 -31.04
CA ASP A 87 16.65 -81.76 -31.00
C ASP A 87 15.34 -82.12 -31.74
N GLN A 88 14.22 -81.92 -31.04
CA GLN A 88 12.86 -81.95 -31.60
C GLN A 88 12.28 -80.52 -31.67
N TYR A 89 11.85 -80.12 -32.83
CA TYR A 89 11.39 -78.77 -33.08
C TYR A 89 9.85 -78.74 -33.22
N PHE A 90 9.26 -77.77 -32.53
CA PHE A 90 7.79 -77.46 -32.57
C PHE A 90 7.61 -75.99 -32.96
N GLN A 91 6.94 -75.80 -34.07
CA GLN A 91 6.82 -74.49 -34.69
C GLN A 91 5.47 -73.88 -34.38
N GLY A 92 5.47 -72.65 -33.80
CA GLY A 92 4.31 -71.84 -33.57
C GLY A 92 4.20 -70.67 -34.52
N PHE A 93 5.32 -70.15 -35.00
CA PHE A 93 5.33 -69.09 -36.01
C PHE A 93 6.34 -69.41 -37.12
N GLN A 94 6.08 -68.89 -38.33
CA GLN A 94 7.03 -68.98 -39.42
C GLN A 94 8.15 -67.95 -39.20
N SER A 95 9.41 -68.42 -39.21
CA SER A 95 10.56 -67.51 -39.16
C SER A 95 10.60 -66.70 -40.47
N ILE A 96 10.46 -65.39 -40.39
CA ILE A 96 10.60 -64.49 -41.53
C ILE A 96 12.08 -64.46 -41.92
N ASN A 97 12.40 -64.81 -43.18
CA ASN A 97 13.73 -64.64 -43.75
C ASN A 97 14.02 -63.12 -43.81
N ILE A 98 14.86 -62.64 -42.92
CA ILE A 98 15.33 -61.25 -43.02
C ILE A 98 16.46 -61.26 -44.05
N VAL A 99 16.13 -60.81 -45.25
CA VAL A 99 17.12 -60.45 -46.25
C VAL A 99 17.78 -59.17 -45.83
N THR A 100 19.03 -59.23 -45.37
CA THR A 100 19.84 -58.06 -45.06
C THR A 100 20.24 -57.37 -46.37
N ASP A 101 19.80 -56.12 -46.55
CA ASP A 101 20.09 -55.27 -47.72
C ASP A 101 21.54 -54.71 -47.70
N SER A 102 22.49 -55.39 -47.07
CA SER A 102 23.90 -55.02 -47.12
C SER A 102 24.79 -56.26 -47.01
N GLY A 103 25.33 -56.66 -48.14
CA GLY A 103 26.22 -57.83 -48.34
C GLY A 103 27.52 -57.79 -47.56
N LYS A 104 27.50 -57.62 -46.25
CA LYS A 104 28.64 -57.81 -45.34
C LYS A 104 28.39 -59.00 -44.40
N PRO A 105 29.36 -59.92 -44.24
CA PRO A 105 29.25 -61.05 -43.32
C PRO A 105 29.13 -60.51 -41.89
N VAL A 106 28.01 -60.81 -41.24
CA VAL A 106 27.85 -60.61 -39.80
C VAL A 106 28.42 -61.78 -39.06
N ASP A 107 29.26 -61.52 -38.05
CA ASP A 107 29.86 -62.53 -37.15
C ASP A 107 28.73 -63.19 -36.34
N THR A 108 28.38 -64.41 -36.73
CA THR A 108 27.18 -65.08 -36.28
C THR A 108 27.52 -66.20 -35.32
N SER A 109 27.19 -66.06 -34.07
CA SER A 109 26.80 -67.17 -33.22
C SER A 109 25.38 -67.64 -33.65
N VAL A 110 25.34 -68.41 -34.73
CA VAL A 110 24.12 -68.84 -35.39
C VAL A 110 23.40 -69.88 -34.54
N VAL A 111 22.12 -69.62 -34.19
CA VAL A 111 21.18 -70.63 -33.72
C VAL A 111 20.75 -71.47 -34.92
N LYS A 112 21.30 -72.65 -35.14
CA LYS A 112 20.87 -73.62 -36.15
C LYS A 112 19.55 -74.23 -35.71
N ILE A 113 18.57 -74.11 -36.57
CA ILE A 113 17.27 -74.81 -36.48
C ILE A 113 17.33 -75.98 -37.51
N ALA A 114 16.56 -77.05 -37.30
CA ALA A 114 16.39 -78.14 -38.25
C ALA A 114 15.99 -77.59 -39.62
N ASP A 115 16.72 -77.94 -40.64
CA ASP A 115 16.58 -77.51 -42.05
C ASP A 115 17.62 -76.50 -42.55
N GLY A 116 18.71 -76.25 -41.80
CA GLY A 116 19.81 -75.42 -42.28
C GLY A 116 19.51 -73.93 -42.35
N GLN A 117 18.39 -73.45 -41.80
CA GLN A 117 18.03 -72.07 -41.69
C GLN A 117 18.74 -71.41 -40.51
N THR A 118 19.36 -70.29 -40.74
CA THR A 118 20.02 -69.46 -39.74
C THR A 118 19.11 -68.28 -39.34
N ILE A 119 18.87 -68.16 -38.03
CA ILE A 119 18.09 -66.98 -37.50
C ILE A 119 19.09 -66.01 -36.96
N ASP A 120 18.90 -64.70 -37.27
CA ASP A 120 19.64 -63.63 -36.60
C ASP A 120 19.29 -63.62 -35.10
N PRO A 121 20.27 -63.81 -34.21
CA PRO A 121 20.04 -63.85 -32.76
C PRO A 121 19.35 -62.55 -32.26
N ARG A 122 19.41 -61.47 -33.03
CA ARG A 122 18.78 -60.18 -32.68
C ARG A 122 17.29 -60.14 -33.03
N SER A 123 16.78 -61.11 -33.77
CA SER A 123 15.37 -61.16 -34.17
C SER A 123 14.48 -62.07 -33.31
N VAL A 124 15.09 -62.75 -32.33
CA VAL A 124 14.38 -63.67 -31.44
C VAL A 124 14.85 -63.50 -29.98
N ILE A 125 13.93 -63.71 -29.07
CA ILE A 125 14.23 -63.84 -27.63
C ILE A 125 14.33 -65.32 -27.33
N LEU A 126 15.52 -65.72 -26.89
CA LEU A 126 15.80 -67.11 -26.47
C LEU A 126 15.69 -67.24 -24.95
N GLN A 127 14.77 -68.08 -24.49
CA GLN A 127 14.70 -68.53 -23.11
C GLN A 127 15.01 -69.99 -23.01
N GLN A 128 15.77 -70.41 -22.01
CA GLN A 128 16.17 -71.81 -21.85
C GLN A 128 15.90 -72.31 -20.44
N GLY A 129 15.33 -73.48 -20.31
CA GLY A 129 15.09 -74.21 -19.04
C GLY A 129 15.33 -75.68 -19.14
N SER A 130 15.11 -76.41 -18.07
CA SER A 130 15.22 -77.88 -18.02
C SER A 130 13.98 -78.47 -17.34
N VAL A 131 13.53 -79.63 -17.81
CA VAL A 131 12.39 -80.40 -17.26
C VAL A 131 12.74 -81.83 -17.14
N THR A 132 12.26 -82.53 -16.10
CA THR A 132 12.49 -83.97 -15.90
C THR A 132 11.30 -84.75 -16.43
N ASP A 133 11.55 -85.75 -17.27
CA ASP A 133 10.53 -86.63 -17.85
C ASP A 133 10.07 -87.71 -16.84
N LYS A 134 9.15 -88.57 -17.25
CA LYS A 134 8.60 -89.67 -16.47
C LYS A 134 9.67 -90.71 -16.13
N GLN A 135 10.79 -90.77 -16.86
CA GLN A 135 11.89 -91.72 -16.71
C GLN A 135 13.06 -91.09 -15.89
N GLY A 136 12.94 -89.87 -15.35
CA GLY A 136 13.97 -89.19 -14.60
C GLY A 136 15.07 -88.49 -15.43
N ARG A 137 14.91 -88.45 -16.76
CA ARG A 137 15.91 -87.82 -17.66
C ARG A 137 15.67 -86.29 -17.71
N THR A 138 16.74 -85.51 -17.74
CA THR A 138 16.71 -84.09 -17.88
C THR A 138 16.60 -83.71 -19.37
N ILE A 139 15.53 -83.06 -19.73
CA ILE A 139 15.26 -82.56 -21.08
C ILE A 139 15.44 -81.03 -21.08
N THR A 140 16.26 -80.54 -22.01
CA THR A 140 16.44 -79.10 -22.16
C THR A 140 15.32 -78.54 -23.04
N VAL A 141 14.64 -77.51 -22.53
CA VAL A 141 13.59 -76.81 -23.26
C VAL A 141 14.12 -75.46 -23.65
N LYS A 142 14.12 -75.14 -24.93
CA LYS A 142 14.44 -73.80 -25.46
C LYS A 142 13.18 -73.23 -26.08
N LEU A 143 12.84 -72.05 -25.71
CA LEU A 143 11.68 -71.27 -26.23
C LEU A 143 12.20 -70.05 -26.98
N LEU A 144 11.83 -69.93 -28.20
CA LEU A 144 12.14 -68.78 -29.08
C LEU A 144 10.86 -67.97 -29.33
N ALA A 145 10.89 -66.69 -28.92
CA ALA A 145 9.83 -65.71 -29.20
C ALA A 145 10.28 -64.74 -30.29
N ASP A 146 9.39 -64.36 -31.18
CA ASP A 146 9.67 -63.42 -32.26
C ASP A 146 9.77 -61.97 -31.74
N VAL A 147 10.81 -61.23 -32.17
CA VAL A 147 11.02 -59.81 -31.91
C VAL A 147 10.42 -58.93 -33.03
N ALA A 148 9.96 -59.47 -34.13
CA ALA A 148 9.35 -58.72 -35.21
C ALA A 148 8.26 -57.75 -34.71
N PRO A 149 7.39 -58.11 -33.71
CA PRO A 149 6.43 -57.19 -33.14
C PRO A 149 7.05 -55.93 -32.54
N VAL A 150 8.31 -56.03 -31.97
CA VAL A 150 9.03 -54.86 -31.42
C VAL A 150 9.42 -53.89 -32.51
N THR A 151 9.89 -54.41 -33.65
CA THR A 151 10.24 -53.60 -34.84
C THR A 151 9.04 -52.96 -35.45
N GLN A 152 7.92 -53.66 -35.54
CA GLN A 152 6.65 -53.14 -36.04
C GLN A 152 6.09 -52.04 -35.14
N ALA A 153 6.15 -52.22 -33.80
CA ALA A 153 5.75 -51.20 -32.85
C ALA A 153 6.62 -49.92 -32.94
N LYS A 154 7.93 -50.08 -33.18
CA LYS A 154 8.85 -48.97 -33.42
C LYS A 154 8.45 -48.21 -34.71
N LEU A 155 8.17 -48.90 -35.81
CA LEU A 155 7.77 -48.28 -37.05
C LEU A 155 6.41 -47.59 -36.92
N ALA A 156 5.42 -48.19 -36.24
CA ALA A 156 4.12 -47.59 -35.97
C ALA A 156 4.28 -46.29 -35.13
N THR A 157 5.14 -46.32 -34.10
CA THR A 157 5.45 -45.14 -33.28
C THR A 157 6.04 -44.04 -34.16
N LEU A 158 7.01 -44.36 -35.03
CA LEU A 158 7.60 -43.38 -35.95
C LEU A 158 6.62 -42.74 -36.88
N HIS A 159 5.61 -43.49 -37.34
CA HIS A 159 4.53 -42.93 -38.17
C HIS A 159 3.57 -41.99 -37.40
N VAL A 160 3.28 -42.28 -36.13
CA VAL A 160 2.33 -41.48 -35.31
C VAL A 160 3.01 -40.26 -34.72
N LEU A 161 4.30 -40.31 -34.36
CA LEU A 161 5.07 -39.22 -33.71
C LEU A 161 4.96 -37.87 -34.41
N PRO A 162 5.08 -37.69 -35.72
CA PRO A 162 4.97 -36.40 -36.38
C PRO A 162 3.57 -35.79 -36.26
N TYR A 163 2.51 -36.59 -36.27
CA TYR A 163 1.11 -36.10 -36.13
C TYR A 163 0.86 -35.63 -34.69
N THR A 164 1.32 -36.37 -33.69
CA THR A 164 1.18 -36.00 -32.30
C THR A 164 2.04 -34.78 -31.97
N MET A 165 3.24 -34.66 -32.55
CA MET A 165 4.11 -33.48 -32.41
C MET A 165 3.46 -32.24 -33.02
N LEU A 166 2.86 -32.37 -34.24
CA LEU A 166 2.16 -31.24 -34.87
C LEU A 166 0.94 -30.81 -34.05
N GLY A 167 0.11 -31.79 -33.62
CA GLY A 167 -1.04 -31.52 -32.77
C GLY A 167 -0.69 -30.83 -31.44
N SER A 168 0.33 -31.33 -30.73
CA SER A 168 0.77 -30.75 -29.51
C SER A 168 1.37 -29.34 -29.69
N LEU A 169 2.06 -29.09 -30.81
CA LEU A 169 2.58 -27.76 -31.13
C LEU A 169 1.43 -26.76 -31.38
N LEU A 170 0.36 -27.20 -32.07
CA LEU A 170 -0.80 -26.35 -32.30
C LEU A 170 -1.52 -26.00 -31.00
N VAL A 171 -1.70 -26.97 -30.11
CA VAL A 171 -2.25 -26.75 -28.77
C VAL A 171 -1.36 -25.77 -27.97
N ALA A 172 -0.05 -25.97 -28.01
CA ALA A 172 0.91 -25.10 -27.33
C ALA A 172 0.84 -23.66 -27.84
N LEU A 173 0.66 -23.43 -29.14
CA LEU A 173 0.45 -22.13 -29.74
C LEU A 173 -0.80 -21.43 -29.18
N ILE A 174 -1.93 -22.15 -29.14
CA ILE A 174 -3.20 -21.63 -28.62
C ILE A 174 -3.03 -21.24 -27.11
N PHE A 175 -2.51 -22.17 -26.32
CA PHE A 175 -2.28 -21.91 -24.88
C PHE A 175 -1.32 -20.75 -24.62
N SER A 176 -0.22 -20.68 -25.37
CA SER A 176 0.76 -19.60 -25.26
C SER A 176 0.13 -18.23 -25.60
N TYR A 177 -0.72 -18.19 -26.62
CA TYR A 177 -1.45 -16.99 -27.01
C TYR A 177 -2.44 -16.54 -25.91
N ILE A 178 -3.28 -17.45 -25.42
CA ILE A 178 -4.25 -17.19 -24.36
C ILE A 178 -3.53 -16.73 -23.08
N TYR A 179 -2.51 -17.45 -22.64
CA TYR A 179 -1.72 -17.11 -21.46
C TYR A 179 -1.10 -15.71 -21.56
N SER A 180 -0.52 -15.39 -22.73
CA SER A 180 0.06 -14.09 -22.97
C SER A 180 -0.98 -12.96 -22.88
N LEU A 181 -2.21 -13.19 -23.34
CA LEU A 181 -3.31 -12.22 -23.21
C LEU A 181 -3.71 -12.02 -21.74
N PHE A 182 -3.91 -13.12 -21.01
CA PHE A 182 -4.34 -13.05 -19.61
C PHE A 182 -3.34 -12.33 -18.70
N VAL A 183 -2.04 -12.52 -18.92
CA VAL A 183 -1.01 -11.89 -18.11
C VAL A 183 -0.67 -10.47 -18.57
N THR A 184 -0.53 -10.27 -19.88
CA THR A 184 0.03 -9.01 -20.42
C THR A 184 -1.00 -7.88 -20.46
N ARG A 185 -2.26 -8.18 -20.75
CA ARG A 185 -3.31 -7.17 -20.90
C ARG A 185 -3.58 -6.39 -19.61
N PRO A 186 -3.79 -7.03 -18.44
CA PRO A 186 -3.97 -6.33 -17.17
C PRO A 186 -2.76 -5.47 -16.79
N ILE A 187 -1.55 -6.02 -16.92
CA ILE A 187 -0.32 -5.28 -16.59
C ILE A 187 -0.17 -4.03 -17.45
N ARG A 188 -0.48 -4.12 -18.74
CA ARG A 188 -0.44 -2.98 -19.65
C ARG A 188 -1.51 -1.93 -19.32
N GLN A 189 -2.69 -2.36 -18.90
CA GLN A 189 -3.74 -1.47 -18.43
C GLN A 189 -3.30 -0.74 -17.14
N MET A 190 -2.70 -1.45 -16.17
CA MET A 190 -2.14 -0.84 -14.97
C MET A 190 -1.09 0.21 -15.30
N ALA A 191 -0.14 -0.12 -16.20
CA ALA A 191 0.89 0.82 -16.62
C ALA A 191 0.30 2.07 -17.30
N ALA A 192 -0.77 1.93 -18.09
CA ALA A 192 -1.46 3.08 -18.67
C ALA A 192 -2.12 3.95 -17.62
N VAL A 193 -2.86 3.33 -16.68
CA VAL A 193 -3.54 4.06 -15.60
C VAL A 193 -2.54 4.73 -14.66
N THR A 194 -1.44 4.09 -14.30
CA THR A 194 -0.40 4.73 -13.48
C THR A 194 0.23 5.93 -14.16
N THR A 195 0.33 5.93 -15.51
CA THR A 195 0.77 7.12 -16.27
C THR A 195 -0.24 8.26 -16.15
N THR A 196 -1.54 7.96 -16.14
CA THR A 196 -2.60 8.95 -15.89
C THR A 196 -2.55 9.46 -14.46
N MET A 197 -2.31 8.57 -13.48
CA MET A 197 -2.13 8.90 -12.07
C MET A 197 -0.89 9.82 -11.85
N GLN A 198 0.20 9.62 -12.58
CA GLN A 198 1.38 10.51 -12.53
C GLN A 198 1.06 11.95 -12.94
N ARG A 199 0.06 12.15 -13.79
CA ARG A 199 -0.43 13.47 -14.18
C ARG A 199 -1.41 14.08 -13.17
N LEU A 200 -1.62 13.40 -12.06
CA LEU A 200 -2.56 13.80 -11.00
C LEU A 200 -4.00 13.99 -11.51
N GLU A 201 -4.43 13.18 -12.48
CA GLU A 201 -5.82 13.21 -12.94
C GLU A 201 -6.72 12.60 -11.86
N LYS A 202 -7.66 13.39 -11.34
CA LYS A 202 -8.47 13.09 -10.14
C LYS A 202 -9.25 11.76 -10.21
N ASP A 203 -9.72 11.40 -11.39
CA ASP A 203 -10.57 10.23 -11.60
C ASP A 203 -9.80 9.01 -12.12
N ALA A 204 -8.47 9.07 -12.15
CA ALA A 204 -7.63 7.97 -12.57
C ALA A 204 -7.81 6.78 -11.62
N ARG A 205 -8.36 5.67 -12.16
CA ARG A 205 -8.61 4.46 -11.38
C ARG A 205 -8.41 3.22 -12.25
N TYR A 206 -7.74 2.22 -11.73
CA TYR A 206 -7.66 0.91 -12.38
C TYR A 206 -8.95 0.13 -12.17
N PRO A 207 -9.61 -0.37 -13.25
CA PRO A 207 -10.80 -1.22 -13.12
C PRO A 207 -10.39 -2.60 -12.62
N VAL A 208 -10.74 -2.92 -11.38
CA VAL A 208 -10.42 -4.22 -10.77
C VAL A 208 -11.42 -5.25 -11.23
N ASN A 209 -11.04 -6.08 -12.21
CA ASN A 209 -11.91 -7.11 -12.82
C ASN A 209 -11.47 -8.54 -12.43
N SER A 210 -10.44 -8.71 -11.61
CA SER A 210 -9.94 -10.01 -11.17
C SER A 210 -9.89 -10.10 -9.64
N SER A 211 -10.03 -11.31 -9.12
CA SER A 211 -9.88 -11.63 -7.69
C SER A 211 -8.51 -12.24 -7.33
N ASP A 212 -7.64 -12.45 -8.33
CA ASP A 212 -6.29 -12.97 -8.19
C ASP A 212 -5.27 -11.90 -7.70
N GLU A 213 -3.99 -12.20 -7.76
CA GLU A 213 -2.90 -11.30 -7.37
C GLU A 213 -2.88 -10.02 -8.21
N ILE A 214 -3.31 -10.10 -9.47
CA ILE A 214 -3.46 -8.93 -10.36
C ILE A 214 -4.56 -8.01 -9.84
N GLY A 215 -5.67 -8.58 -9.39
CA GLY A 215 -6.76 -7.83 -8.76
C GLY A 215 -6.35 -7.19 -7.43
N VAL A 216 -5.56 -7.90 -6.61
CA VAL A 216 -4.98 -7.35 -5.37
C VAL A 216 -4.08 -6.17 -5.68
N LEU A 217 -3.17 -6.31 -6.66
CA LEU A 217 -2.28 -5.24 -7.08
C LEU A 217 -3.06 -4.01 -7.57
N GLY A 218 -4.12 -4.23 -8.35
CA GLY A 218 -4.99 -3.16 -8.82
C GLY A 218 -5.69 -2.39 -7.69
N ARG A 219 -6.18 -3.10 -6.66
CA ARG A 219 -6.74 -2.48 -5.46
C ARG A 219 -5.71 -1.64 -4.72
N ASN A 220 -4.52 -2.18 -4.48
CA ASN A 220 -3.45 -1.49 -3.77
C ASN A 220 -2.99 -0.22 -4.50
N ILE A 221 -2.91 -0.25 -5.83
CA ILE A 221 -2.61 0.95 -6.64
C ILE A 221 -3.70 2.01 -6.47
N ASN A 222 -4.98 1.62 -6.52
CA ASN A 222 -6.09 2.55 -6.32
C ASN A 222 -6.10 3.17 -4.92
N GLU A 223 -5.86 2.37 -3.88
CA GLU A 223 -5.77 2.82 -2.48
C GLU A 223 -4.61 3.79 -2.27
N LEU A 224 -3.42 3.45 -2.80
CA LEU A 224 -2.25 4.32 -2.74
C LEU A 224 -2.54 5.68 -3.40
N TYR A 225 -3.19 5.67 -4.56
CA TYR A 225 -3.56 6.89 -5.25
C TYR A 225 -4.60 7.72 -4.49
N GLN A 226 -5.58 7.07 -3.88
CA GLN A 226 -6.57 7.73 -3.03
C GLN A 226 -5.92 8.40 -1.81
N ASN A 227 -5.01 7.71 -1.13
CA ASN A 227 -4.24 8.25 -0.01
C ASN A 227 -3.38 9.44 -0.42
N LEU A 228 -2.74 9.36 -1.60
CA LEU A 228 -2.00 10.49 -2.18
C LEU A 228 -2.88 11.72 -2.36
N TRP A 229 -4.09 11.56 -2.92
CA TRP A 229 -5.02 12.66 -3.09
C TRP A 229 -5.50 13.27 -1.76
N GLN A 230 -5.74 12.44 -0.75
CA GLN A 230 -6.07 12.93 0.60
C GLN A 230 -4.93 13.77 1.18
N THR A 231 -3.69 13.30 1.02
CA THR A 231 -2.50 14.04 1.49
C THR A 231 -2.34 15.37 0.77
N ILE A 232 -2.50 15.40 -0.57
CA ILE A 232 -2.44 16.64 -1.36
C ILE A 232 -3.49 17.66 -0.87
N ARG A 233 -4.74 17.23 -0.68
CA ARG A 233 -5.80 18.11 -0.18
C ARG A 233 -5.52 18.66 1.22
N SER A 234 -4.99 17.82 2.10
CA SER A 234 -4.59 18.25 3.45
C SER A 234 -3.49 19.30 3.39
N LEU A 235 -2.47 19.07 2.56
CA LEU A 235 -1.39 20.05 2.34
C LEU A 235 -1.88 21.35 1.72
N GLU A 236 -2.79 21.31 0.75
CA GLU A 236 -3.39 22.51 0.17
C GLU A 236 -4.19 23.32 1.20
N HIS A 237 -4.93 22.63 2.07
CA HIS A 237 -5.68 23.28 3.15
C HIS A 237 -4.72 23.96 4.15
N GLU A 238 -3.68 23.25 4.58
CA GLU A 238 -2.70 23.80 5.53
C GLU A 238 -1.90 24.97 4.91
N ASN A 239 -1.56 24.87 3.63
CA ASN A 239 -0.88 25.97 2.93
C ASN A 239 -1.76 27.24 2.82
N LYS A 240 -3.05 27.06 2.54
CA LYS A 240 -4.00 28.20 2.58
C LYS A 240 -4.08 28.82 3.96
N ARG A 241 -4.11 27.99 5.02
CA ARG A 241 -4.13 28.45 6.40
C ARG A 241 -2.87 29.24 6.75
N ILE A 242 -1.69 28.71 6.40
CA ILE A 242 -0.41 29.40 6.63
C ILE A 242 -0.37 30.74 5.90
N THR A 243 -0.78 30.76 4.63
CA THR A 243 -0.83 32.00 3.83
C THR A 243 -1.76 33.03 4.44
N GLN A 244 -2.90 32.62 4.98
CA GLN A 244 -3.82 33.53 5.68
C GLN A 244 -3.21 34.09 6.96
N LEU A 245 -2.58 33.26 7.77
CA LEU A 245 -1.88 33.70 9.00
C LEU A 245 -0.75 34.66 8.69
N GLU A 246 0.02 34.44 7.63
CA GLU A 246 1.07 35.37 7.19
C GLU A 246 0.48 36.73 6.78
N LYS A 247 -0.62 36.76 6.05
CA LYS A 247 -1.30 38.00 5.68
C LYS A 247 -1.77 38.77 6.91
N GLU A 248 -2.36 38.10 7.88
CA GLU A 248 -2.82 38.70 9.14
C GLU A 248 -1.63 39.25 9.95
N LYS A 249 -0.53 38.53 10.03
CA LYS A 249 0.73 38.98 10.68
C LYS A 249 1.29 40.24 10.02
N ILE A 250 1.33 40.26 8.68
CA ILE A 250 1.82 41.43 7.94
C ILE A 250 0.88 42.63 8.14
N ALA A 251 -0.44 42.43 8.12
CA ALA A 251 -1.43 43.49 8.37
C ALA A 251 -1.26 44.05 9.79
N PHE A 252 -1.10 43.19 10.80
CA PHE A 252 -0.82 43.59 12.18
C PHE A 252 0.45 44.42 12.32
N LEU A 253 1.56 43.98 11.71
CA LEU A 253 2.85 44.71 11.79
C LEU A 253 2.78 46.05 11.09
N ARG A 254 2.02 46.19 9.96
CA ARG A 254 1.79 47.46 9.28
C ARG A 254 0.98 48.40 10.16
N ALA A 255 -0.10 47.92 10.78
CA ALA A 255 -0.93 48.70 11.68
C ALA A 255 -0.12 49.16 12.90
N ALA A 256 0.68 48.26 13.51
CA ALA A 256 1.56 48.60 14.61
C ALA A 256 2.58 49.69 14.25
N SER A 257 3.20 49.58 13.08
CA SER A 257 4.17 50.58 12.59
C SER A 257 3.50 51.93 12.37
N HIS A 258 2.28 51.96 11.86
CA HIS A 258 1.54 53.21 11.65
C HIS A 258 1.15 53.86 12.96
N GLU A 259 0.62 53.08 13.92
CA GLU A 259 0.19 53.58 15.24
C GLU A 259 1.38 54.01 16.16
N LEU A 260 2.55 53.45 15.94
CA LEU A 260 3.77 53.91 16.63
C LEU A 260 4.35 55.18 15.98
N LYS A 261 4.28 55.33 14.67
CA LYS A 261 4.83 56.50 13.94
C LYS A 261 4.13 57.82 14.31
N THR A 262 2.80 57.78 14.49
CA THR A 262 1.99 58.96 14.80
C THR A 262 2.37 59.62 16.14
N PRO A 263 2.38 58.91 17.30
CA PRO A 263 2.79 59.48 18.59
C PRO A 263 4.27 59.86 18.61
N LEU A 264 5.14 59.13 17.92
CA LEU A 264 6.54 59.48 17.79
C LEU A 264 6.76 60.79 17.06
N ALA A 265 6.00 61.05 15.96
CA ALA A 265 6.03 62.30 15.21
C ALA A 265 5.51 63.46 16.08
N ALA A 266 4.42 63.21 16.83
CA ALA A 266 3.86 64.24 17.74
C ALA A 266 4.86 64.59 18.84
N LEU A 267 5.51 63.58 19.46
CA LEU A 267 6.58 63.79 20.47
C LEU A 267 7.74 64.60 19.90
N ARG A 268 8.19 64.28 18.70
CA ARG A 268 9.27 65.02 18.01
C ARG A 268 8.91 66.49 17.84
N ILE A 269 7.69 66.78 17.27
CA ILE A 269 7.21 68.16 17.08
C ILE A 269 7.14 68.89 18.40
N MET A 270 6.64 68.25 19.46
CA MET A 270 6.58 68.84 20.81
C MET A 270 7.95 69.23 21.32
N LEU A 271 8.94 68.35 21.18
CA LEU A 271 10.34 68.59 21.61
C LEU A 271 11.01 69.68 20.76
N GLU A 272 10.80 69.68 19.41
CA GLU A 272 11.31 70.73 18.53
C GLU A 272 10.74 72.09 18.84
N ASN A 273 9.40 72.21 19.14
CA ASN A 273 8.76 73.45 19.52
C ASN A 273 9.25 73.97 20.91
N MET A 274 9.47 73.07 21.86
CA MET A 274 10.09 73.42 23.15
C MET A 274 11.51 73.96 22.96
N GLN A 275 12.31 73.34 22.08
CA GLN A 275 13.66 73.79 21.79
C GLN A 275 13.70 75.19 21.17
N LEU A 276 12.76 75.49 20.32
CA LEU A 276 12.65 76.77 19.59
C LEU A 276 11.84 77.86 20.34
N ASN A 277 11.28 77.55 21.54
CA ASN A 277 10.42 78.41 22.32
C ASN A 277 9.22 78.96 21.53
N ILE A 278 8.58 78.16 20.70
CA ILE A 278 7.48 78.59 19.83
C ILE A 278 6.14 78.43 20.55
N GLY A 279 5.31 79.49 20.58
CA GLY A 279 3.91 79.45 20.99
C GLY A 279 3.72 79.06 22.47
N GLU A 280 2.76 78.15 22.70
CA GLU A 280 2.40 77.66 24.04
C GLU A 280 3.50 76.79 24.71
N TYR A 281 4.47 76.32 23.93
CA TYR A 281 5.55 75.45 24.41
C TYR A 281 6.61 76.18 25.28
N ASN A 282 6.43 77.44 25.62
CA ASN A 282 7.26 78.19 26.58
C ASN A 282 7.22 77.63 28.01
N ASN A 283 6.11 76.95 28.40
CA ASN A 283 6.04 76.23 29.66
C ASN A 283 6.70 74.83 29.51
N ARG A 284 8.06 74.84 29.57
CA ARG A 284 8.87 73.63 29.35
C ARG A 284 8.56 72.52 30.31
N ASP A 285 8.29 72.81 31.58
CA ASP A 285 8.05 71.79 32.62
C ASP A 285 6.78 71.02 32.33
N GLN A 286 5.71 71.70 31.90
CA GLN A 286 4.47 71.06 31.51
C GLN A 286 4.65 70.12 30.29
N TYR A 287 5.27 70.65 29.23
CA TYR A 287 5.48 69.84 27.99
C TYR A 287 6.53 68.75 28.13
N LEU A 288 7.50 68.87 29.06
CA LEU A 288 8.38 67.81 29.48
C LEU A 288 7.60 66.66 30.13
N ALA A 289 6.70 67.00 31.06
CA ALA A 289 5.84 65.98 31.69
C ALA A 289 4.93 65.29 30.68
N GLU A 290 4.34 66.03 29.71
CA GLU A 290 3.54 65.47 28.60
C GLU A 290 4.39 64.58 27.68
N SER A 291 5.66 64.96 27.39
CA SER A 291 6.61 64.18 26.63
C SER A 291 6.97 62.84 27.30
N VAL A 292 7.23 62.87 28.59
CA VAL A 292 7.49 61.63 29.38
C VAL A 292 6.25 60.72 29.34
N ALA A 293 5.04 61.28 29.58
CA ALA A 293 3.82 60.49 29.51
C ALA A 293 3.63 59.88 28.12
N GLN A 294 4.03 60.56 27.05
CA GLN A 294 3.98 60.05 25.70
C GLN A 294 4.97 58.91 25.42
N VAL A 295 6.21 59.03 25.99
CA VAL A 295 7.23 57.94 25.95
C VAL A 295 6.70 56.70 26.68
N ASP A 296 6.10 56.88 27.87
CA ASP A 296 5.53 55.77 28.63
C ASP A 296 4.40 55.06 27.87
N ARG A 297 3.55 55.80 27.16
CA ARG A 297 2.53 55.22 26.27
C ARG A 297 3.13 54.43 25.12
N LEU A 298 4.18 54.97 24.48
CA LEU A 298 4.90 54.24 23.41
C LEU A 298 5.55 52.99 23.95
N ALA A 299 6.20 53.02 25.11
CA ALA A 299 6.78 51.84 25.73
C ALA A 299 5.74 50.77 26.05
N ALA A 300 4.57 51.19 26.59
CA ALA A 300 3.46 50.25 26.84
C ALA A 300 2.96 49.62 25.52
N MET A 301 2.79 50.41 24.44
CA MET A 301 2.36 49.91 23.14
C MET A 301 3.34 48.92 22.50
N VAL A 302 4.65 49.23 22.59
CA VAL A 302 5.71 48.29 22.12
C VAL A 302 5.66 46.98 22.93
N ASN A 303 5.50 47.07 24.24
CA ASN A 303 5.37 45.86 25.06
C ASN A 303 4.11 45.05 24.72
N ASP A 304 2.99 45.68 24.42
CA ASP A 304 1.77 45.00 24.01
C ASP A 304 1.94 44.27 22.64
N VAL A 305 2.61 44.91 21.68
CA VAL A 305 2.96 44.30 20.38
C VAL A 305 3.88 43.06 20.55
N LEU A 306 4.95 43.23 21.36
CA LEU A 306 5.91 42.12 21.60
C LEU A 306 5.25 40.95 22.36
N ARG A 307 4.42 41.24 23.35
CA ARG A 307 3.69 40.22 24.12
C ARG A 307 2.68 39.48 23.22
N SER A 308 1.96 40.17 22.39
CA SER A 308 1.01 39.52 21.46
C SER A 308 1.67 38.48 20.56
N GLY A 309 2.89 38.78 20.07
CA GLY A 309 3.66 37.83 19.25
C GLY A 309 4.20 36.62 20.03
N SER A 310 4.76 36.84 21.22
CA SER A 310 5.41 35.77 22.01
C SER A 310 4.41 34.81 22.67
N VAL A 311 3.28 35.32 23.15
CA VAL A 311 2.25 34.49 23.82
C VAL A 311 1.51 33.57 22.83
N ALA A 312 1.30 34.01 21.59
CA ALA A 312 0.71 33.15 20.56
C ALA A 312 1.61 31.95 20.20
N GLU A 313 2.93 32.17 20.17
CA GLU A 313 3.90 31.08 19.91
C GLU A 313 3.99 30.10 21.08
N GLN A 314 3.90 30.60 22.29
CA GLN A 314 3.93 29.80 23.53
C GLN A 314 2.60 29.10 23.82
N ALA A 315 1.48 29.64 23.36
CA ALA A 315 0.13 29.10 23.60
C ALA A 315 -0.02 27.63 23.13
N LEU A 316 0.73 27.23 22.08
CA LEU A 316 0.74 25.89 21.55
C LEU A 316 1.70 24.93 22.28
N ARG A 317 2.61 25.45 23.14
CA ARG A 317 3.75 24.69 23.71
C ARG A 317 3.44 24.27 25.10
N GLN A 318 2.71 23.84 25.77
CA GLN A 318 2.55 23.35 27.16
C GLN A 318 1.10 23.43 27.66
N GLU A 319 0.22 22.72 27.04
CA GLU A 319 -1.12 22.56 27.61
C GLU A 319 -1.10 21.70 28.87
N LYS A 320 -1.61 22.24 29.96
CA LYS A 320 -1.83 21.53 31.21
C LYS A 320 -3.30 21.62 31.64
N ARG A 321 -3.68 20.79 32.58
CA ARG A 321 -4.97 20.98 33.26
C ARG A 321 -4.93 22.28 34.04
N LEU A 322 -5.81 23.24 33.67
CA LEU A 322 -5.90 24.57 34.24
C LEU A 322 -7.23 24.76 34.94
N ARG A 323 -7.22 25.19 36.18
CA ARG A 323 -8.41 25.62 36.90
C ARG A 323 -8.72 27.10 36.57
N VAL A 324 -9.74 27.28 35.75
CA VAL A 324 -10.16 28.59 35.25
C VAL A 324 -10.73 29.46 36.39
N ASP A 325 -11.49 28.87 37.28
CA ASP A 325 -12.05 29.54 38.47
C ASP A 325 -10.96 30.18 39.38
N THR A 326 -9.88 29.45 39.58
CA THR A 326 -8.72 29.97 40.36
C THR A 326 -8.07 31.12 39.60
N LEU A 327 -7.83 30.97 38.32
CA LEU A 327 -7.24 32.01 37.48
C LEU A 327 -8.09 33.28 37.40
N ILE A 328 -9.42 33.15 37.31
CA ILE A 328 -10.33 34.31 37.39
C ILE A 328 -10.13 35.05 38.69
N THR A 329 -10.03 34.36 39.83
CA THR A 329 -9.85 34.97 41.15
C THR A 329 -8.54 35.75 41.21
N GLU A 330 -7.44 35.16 40.71
CA GLU A 330 -6.13 35.82 40.64
C GLU A 330 -6.21 37.11 39.79
N VAL A 331 -6.77 37.04 38.57
CA VAL A 331 -6.87 38.20 37.69
C VAL A 331 -7.78 39.28 38.27
N VAL A 332 -8.91 38.93 38.87
CA VAL A 332 -9.83 39.90 39.48
C VAL A 332 -9.13 40.62 40.63
N ALA A 333 -8.29 39.93 41.42
CA ALA A 333 -7.53 40.57 42.48
C ALA A 333 -6.58 41.66 41.94
N ASP A 334 -5.90 41.43 40.81
CA ASP A 334 -5.03 42.40 40.15
C ASP A 334 -5.74 43.70 39.75
N TYR A 335 -7.02 43.61 39.34
CA TYR A 335 -7.80 44.73 38.87
C TYR A 335 -8.75 45.36 39.91
N THR A 336 -8.84 44.81 41.13
CA THR A 336 -9.77 45.27 42.16
C THR A 336 -9.50 46.72 42.58
N LEU A 337 -8.24 47.11 42.73
CA LEU A 337 -7.87 48.48 43.10
C LEU A 337 -8.27 49.45 41.98
N LEU A 338 -7.98 49.12 40.72
CA LEU A 338 -8.33 49.94 39.58
C LEU A 338 -9.87 50.08 39.42
N ALA A 339 -10.65 49.04 39.64
CA ALA A 339 -12.10 49.06 39.61
C ALA A 339 -12.65 50.00 40.73
N LYS A 340 -12.07 49.90 41.96
CA LYS A 340 -12.45 50.76 43.10
C LYS A 340 -12.21 52.27 42.85
N THR A 341 -11.13 52.67 42.17
CA THR A 341 -10.90 54.08 41.81
C THR A 341 -11.98 54.65 40.90
N ARG A 342 -12.72 53.76 40.20
CA ARG A 342 -13.87 54.12 39.36
C ARG A 342 -15.22 53.83 40.01
N GLY A 343 -15.24 53.49 41.30
CA GLY A 343 -16.45 53.12 42.04
C GLY A 343 -17.09 51.80 41.59
N MET A 344 -16.37 50.98 40.78
CA MET A 344 -16.88 49.73 40.24
C MET A 344 -16.61 48.56 41.18
N THR A 345 -17.43 47.52 41.10
CA THR A 345 -17.28 46.28 41.86
C THR A 345 -17.36 45.03 40.95
N PHE A 346 -16.76 43.94 41.42
CA PHE A 346 -16.87 42.64 40.71
C PHE A 346 -17.90 41.74 41.38
N ALA A 347 -18.79 41.12 40.59
CA ALA A 347 -19.64 40.04 41.02
C ALA A 347 -19.17 38.74 40.29
N VAL A 348 -18.49 37.89 41.04
CA VAL A 348 -17.88 36.68 40.50
C VAL A 348 -18.69 35.44 40.91
N ASP A 349 -19.24 34.69 39.94
CA ASP A 349 -19.84 33.38 40.12
C ASP A 349 -19.07 32.37 39.27
N ALA A 350 -17.94 31.92 39.82
CA ALA A 350 -17.08 30.97 39.11
C ALA A 350 -17.18 29.57 39.75
N ARG A 351 -17.78 28.64 39.08
CA ARG A 351 -17.83 27.23 39.47
C ARG A 351 -16.51 26.55 39.16
N PRO A 352 -16.11 25.53 39.95
CA PRO A 352 -14.89 24.77 39.70
C PRO A 352 -14.89 24.25 38.23
N THR A 353 -14.01 24.79 37.40
CA THR A 353 -13.93 24.51 35.96
C THR A 353 -12.50 24.20 35.58
N THR A 354 -12.25 23.06 34.95
CA THR A 354 -10.93 22.64 34.51
C THR A 354 -10.92 22.41 33.00
N ILE A 355 -10.01 23.11 32.31
CA ILE A 355 -9.79 22.94 30.87
C ILE A 355 -8.33 22.56 30.59
N ARG A 356 -8.06 22.06 29.38
CA ARG A 356 -6.68 21.90 28.91
C ARG A 356 -6.25 23.16 28.14
N ALA A 357 -5.40 23.96 28.76
CA ALA A 357 -4.89 25.19 28.16
C ALA A 357 -3.51 25.56 28.72
N ASN A 358 -2.85 26.51 28.04
CA ASN A 358 -1.68 27.16 28.56
C ASN A 358 -2.08 28.24 29.62
N TYR A 359 -1.44 28.24 30.79
CA TYR A 359 -1.76 29.17 31.86
C TYR A 359 -1.55 30.63 31.45
N ASP A 360 -0.41 30.97 30.85
CA ASP A 360 -0.06 32.34 30.48
C ASP A 360 -1.00 32.86 29.39
N MET A 361 -1.37 32.02 28.43
CA MET A 361 -2.36 32.34 27.39
C MET A 361 -3.71 32.69 28.01
N MET A 362 -4.29 31.81 28.84
CA MET A 362 -5.61 32.07 29.46
C MET A 362 -5.59 33.23 30.41
N ARG A 363 -4.49 33.41 31.20
CA ARG A 363 -4.31 34.57 32.03
C ARG A 363 -4.31 35.87 31.22
N HIS A 364 -3.69 35.85 30.04
CA HIS A 364 -3.67 37.00 29.11
C HIS A 364 -5.06 37.30 28.55
N VAL A 365 -5.83 36.28 28.14
CA VAL A 365 -7.21 36.42 27.66
C VAL A 365 -8.08 37.03 28.75
N ILE A 366 -8.10 36.44 29.95
CA ILE A 366 -8.95 36.90 31.06
C ILE A 366 -8.54 38.32 31.50
N SER A 367 -7.23 38.59 31.59
CA SER A 367 -6.69 39.90 31.98
C SER A 367 -7.11 40.96 30.97
N ASN A 368 -7.02 40.73 29.67
CA ASN A 368 -7.48 41.67 28.63
C ASN A 368 -8.99 41.94 28.71
N LEU A 369 -9.79 40.87 28.91
CA LEU A 369 -11.22 41.01 29.02
C LEU A 369 -11.65 41.77 30.28
N VAL A 370 -11.05 41.45 31.41
CA VAL A 370 -11.31 42.15 32.69
C VAL A 370 -10.83 43.62 32.63
N SER A 371 -9.63 43.85 32.10
CA SER A 371 -9.11 45.21 31.88
C SER A 371 -10.05 46.05 30.98
N ASN A 372 -10.53 45.42 29.88
CA ASN A 372 -11.48 46.06 28.98
C ASN A 372 -12.81 46.42 29.69
N ALA A 373 -13.33 45.47 30.50
CA ALA A 373 -14.56 45.71 31.27
C ALA A 373 -14.41 46.84 32.29
N VAL A 374 -13.26 46.93 32.98
CA VAL A 374 -12.98 48.03 33.93
C VAL A 374 -12.79 49.37 33.23
N ARG A 375 -12.10 49.39 32.07
CA ARG A 375 -11.80 50.64 31.35
C ARG A 375 -13.04 51.26 30.67
N HIS A 376 -13.87 50.42 30.03
CA HIS A 376 -15.01 50.81 29.21
C HIS A 376 -16.35 50.71 29.95
N GLY A 377 -16.39 50.15 31.14
CA GLY A 377 -17.56 50.10 31.99
C GLY A 377 -17.96 51.47 32.56
N ASP A 378 -19.24 51.68 32.78
CA ASP A 378 -19.79 52.88 33.41
C ASP A 378 -19.30 52.97 34.87
N ALA A 379 -18.91 54.16 35.31
CA ALA A 379 -18.50 54.38 36.66
C ALA A 379 -19.61 54.00 37.66
N GLY A 380 -19.24 53.35 38.75
CA GLY A 380 -20.17 52.87 39.78
C GLY A 380 -20.96 51.59 39.39
N SER A 381 -20.65 50.98 38.24
CA SER A 381 -21.33 49.78 37.80
C SER A 381 -20.70 48.48 38.36
N VAL A 382 -21.39 47.37 38.16
CA VAL A 382 -20.94 46.03 38.54
C VAL A 382 -20.43 45.28 37.30
N ILE A 383 -19.21 44.75 37.36
CA ILE A 383 -18.69 43.84 36.35
C ILE A 383 -19.02 42.41 36.80
N LYS A 384 -19.81 41.70 35.97
CA LYS A 384 -20.22 40.34 36.29
C LYS A 384 -19.38 39.35 35.53
N ILE A 385 -18.81 38.38 36.25
CA ILE A 385 -17.98 37.29 35.72
C ILE A 385 -18.65 35.96 36.08
N THR A 386 -19.04 35.17 35.10
CA THR A 386 -19.61 33.85 35.34
C THR A 386 -18.75 32.80 34.61
N CYS A 387 -18.47 31.70 35.32
CA CYS A 387 -17.72 30.59 34.77
C CYS A 387 -18.36 29.26 35.14
N ASN A 388 -18.58 28.41 34.18
CA ASN A 388 -19.05 27.06 34.37
C ASN A 388 -18.28 26.10 33.43
N GLN A 389 -18.64 24.82 33.41
CA GLN A 389 -17.95 23.81 32.60
C GLN A 389 -17.97 24.08 31.09
N ASN A 390 -18.93 24.88 30.61
CA ASN A 390 -19.14 25.10 29.16
C ASN A 390 -18.64 26.48 28.71
N GLU A 391 -18.66 27.50 29.58
CA GLU A 391 -18.31 28.85 29.17
C GLU A 391 -17.77 29.71 30.31
N LEU A 392 -16.98 30.73 29.92
CA LEU A 392 -16.64 31.90 30.70
C LEU A 392 -17.34 33.10 30.06
N ALA A 393 -18.09 33.85 30.85
CA ALA A 393 -18.69 35.10 30.39
C ALA A 393 -18.31 36.27 31.28
N ILE A 394 -18.00 37.43 30.66
CA ILE A 394 -17.68 38.67 31.32
C ILE A 394 -18.63 39.74 30.78
N GLU A 395 -19.37 40.39 31.70
CA GLU A 395 -20.37 41.42 31.40
C GLU A 395 -20.04 42.71 32.11
N ASN A 396 -20.17 43.81 31.40
CA ASN A 396 -20.04 45.14 31.96
C ASN A 396 -21.14 46.07 31.42
N ALA A 397 -21.65 46.95 32.27
CA ALA A 397 -22.55 48.00 31.86
C ALA A 397 -21.77 49.10 31.12
N CYS A 398 -22.18 49.45 29.94
CA CYS A 398 -21.59 50.52 29.12
C CYS A 398 -22.54 50.82 27.96
N LYS A 399 -22.30 51.88 27.20
CA LYS A 399 -23.01 52.11 25.95
C LYS A 399 -22.75 50.94 24.98
N PRO A 400 -23.80 50.20 24.56
CA PRO A 400 -23.63 49.09 23.63
C PRO A 400 -23.00 49.50 22.31
N LEU A 401 -22.13 48.68 21.75
CA LEU A 401 -21.51 48.91 20.46
C LEU A 401 -22.53 48.69 19.33
N THR A 402 -22.46 49.52 18.29
CA THR A 402 -23.28 49.36 17.08
C THR A 402 -22.80 48.18 16.27
N LYS A 403 -23.64 47.65 15.37
CA LYS A 403 -23.25 46.54 14.47
C LYS A 403 -22.01 46.85 13.64
N GLN A 404 -21.86 48.12 13.19
CA GLN A 404 -20.69 48.57 12.43
C GLN A 404 -19.41 48.55 13.31
N GLN A 405 -19.51 48.98 14.57
CA GLN A 405 -18.39 48.93 15.50
C GLN A 405 -17.98 47.49 15.83
N LEU A 406 -18.94 46.57 15.99
CA LEU A 406 -18.69 45.15 16.25
C LEU A 406 -17.95 44.47 15.13
N GLN A 407 -18.10 44.90 13.87
CA GLN A 407 -17.34 44.36 12.74
C GLN A 407 -15.83 44.63 12.85
N HIS A 408 -15.46 45.71 13.52
CA HIS A 408 -14.08 46.18 13.61
C HIS A 408 -13.47 46.05 15.01
N VAL A 409 -14.24 45.64 16.03
CA VAL A 409 -13.78 45.63 17.42
C VAL A 409 -12.59 44.71 17.67
N PHE A 410 -12.39 43.74 16.80
CA PHE A 410 -11.26 42.83 16.82
C PHE A 410 -10.13 43.21 15.85
N ASP A 411 -10.25 44.33 15.13
CA ASP A 411 -9.17 44.83 14.30
C ASP A 411 -8.04 45.37 15.18
N PRO A 412 -6.77 45.16 14.84
CA PRO A 412 -5.66 45.68 15.66
C PRO A 412 -5.72 47.23 15.69
N PHE A 413 -5.48 47.78 16.88
CA PHE A 413 -5.49 49.23 17.16
C PHE A 413 -6.84 49.90 16.97
N TYR A 414 -7.94 49.16 16.77
CA TYR A 414 -9.25 49.74 16.67
C TYR A 414 -9.70 50.39 17.98
N ARG A 415 -10.21 51.63 17.88
CA ARG A 415 -10.76 52.41 19.01
C ARG A 415 -12.07 53.08 18.54
N SER A 416 -13.12 52.96 19.35
CA SER A 416 -14.39 53.58 19.04
C SER A 416 -14.25 55.10 18.95
N PRO A 417 -14.92 55.79 18.02
CA PRO A 417 -14.81 57.25 17.83
C PRO A 417 -15.08 58.09 19.08
N GLY A 418 -15.83 57.57 20.06
CA GLY A 418 -16.09 58.25 21.36
C GLY A 418 -14.96 58.06 22.40
N ASP A 419 -14.17 56.99 22.28
CA ASP A 419 -13.15 56.61 23.28
C ASP A 419 -11.84 57.39 23.16
N LYS A 420 -11.56 58.00 22.00
CA LYS A 420 -10.29 58.70 21.73
C LYS A 420 -9.97 59.83 22.73
N LYS A 421 -10.99 60.44 23.35
CA LYS A 421 -10.82 61.54 24.33
C LYS A 421 -10.88 61.08 25.76
N GLN A 422 -11.58 59.99 26.11
CA GLN A 422 -11.80 59.56 27.49
C GLN A 422 -10.81 58.48 27.98
N HIS A 423 -10.25 57.68 27.05
CA HIS A 423 -9.35 56.55 27.37
C HIS A 423 -8.08 56.60 26.51
N ALA A 424 -7.31 57.72 26.67
CA ALA A 424 -6.06 57.92 25.93
C ALA A 424 -5.04 56.82 26.08
N ASP A 425 -5.12 56.04 27.17
CA ASP A 425 -4.13 55.02 27.56
C ASP A 425 -4.43 53.61 27.04
N SER A 426 -5.40 53.38 26.18
CA SER A 426 -5.67 52.08 25.60
C SER A 426 -4.96 51.89 24.26
N SER A 427 -4.19 50.84 24.11
CA SER A 427 -3.45 50.54 22.85
C SER A 427 -4.35 50.06 21.72
N GLY A 428 -5.59 49.61 21.98
CA GLY A 428 -6.49 49.01 20.99
C GLY A 428 -6.03 47.60 20.54
N ILE A 429 -5.07 46.99 21.22
CA ILE A 429 -4.52 45.64 20.88
C ILE A 429 -5.25 44.54 21.67
N GLY A 430 -5.81 44.86 22.86
CA GLY A 430 -6.32 43.86 23.80
C GLY A 430 -7.32 42.87 23.23
N LEU A 431 -8.38 43.33 22.55
CA LEU A 431 -9.37 42.43 21.94
C LEU A 431 -8.83 41.71 20.71
N TYR A 432 -7.94 42.30 19.92
CA TYR A 432 -7.24 41.64 18.85
C TYR A 432 -6.39 40.46 19.41
N THR A 433 -5.66 40.69 20.50
CA THR A 433 -4.88 39.63 21.17
C THR A 433 -5.78 38.50 21.70
N VAL A 434 -6.92 38.84 22.31
CA VAL A 434 -7.91 37.85 22.75
C VAL A 434 -8.38 37.00 21.58
N LYS A 435 -8.81 37.62 20.47
CA LYS A 435 -9.20 36.92 19.24
C LYS A 435 -8.10 35.97 18.76
N MET A 436 -6.89 36.49 18.57
CA MET A 436 -5.74 35.72 18.07
C MET A 436 -5.44 34.49 18.95
N LEU A 437 -5.48 34.64 20.28
CA LEU A 437 -5.21 33.54 21.22
C LEU A 437 -6.33 32.50 21.22
N LEU A 438 -7.58 32.92 21.18
CA LEU A 438 -8.74 32.01 21.13
C LEU A 438 -8.81 31.27 19.80
N ASP A 439 -8.58 31.95 18.67
CA ASP A 439 -8.51 31.34 17.32
C ASP A 439 -7.36 30.31 17.24
N THR A 440 -6.19 30.63 17.83
CA THR A 440 -5.04 29.71 17.88
C THR A 440 -5.36 28.44 18.67
N LYS A 441 -6.15 28.57 19.75
CA LYS A 441 -6.60 27.43 20.57
C LYS A 441 -7.80 26.68 19.97
N GLY A 442 -8.53 27.30 19.04
CA GLY A 442 -9.78 26.77 18.49
C GLY A 442 -10.94 26.85 19.49
N LEU A 443 -10.97 27.87 20.34
CA LEU A 443 -12.06 28.15 21.26
C LEU A 443 -13.02 29.13 20.61
N ASP A 444 -14.32 28.80 20.63
CA ASP A 444 -15.39 29.68 20.16
C ASP A 444 -15.64 30.82 21.14
N TYR A 445 -15.91 31.99 20.61
CA TYR A 445 -16.23 33.17 21.42
C TYR A 445 -17.24 34.06 20.72
N ASP A 446 -17.91 34.88 21.55
CA ASP A 446 -18.86 35.93 21.10
C ASP A 446 -18.65 37.21 21.88
N PHE A 447 -18.84 38.35 21.22
CA PHE A 447 -18.90 39.66 21.86
C PHE A 447 -20.14 40.39 21.39
N THR A 448 -21.13 40.46 22.25
CA THR A 448 -22.49 40.90 21.88
C THR A 448 -23.06 41.92 22.89
N PRO A 449 -23.95 42.85 22.44
CA PRO A 449 -24.74 43.66 23.34
C PRO A 449 -25.61 42.79 24.26
N HIS A 450 -25.60 43.07 25.55
CA HIS A 450 -26.39 42.37 26.55
C HIS A 450 -26.96 43.35 27.58
N GLY A 451 -28.27 43.42 27.66
CA GLY A 451 -28.93 44.40 28.54
C GLY A 451 -28.52 45.82 28.22
N ARG A 452 -28.00 46.56 29.24
CA ARG A 452 -27.45 47.91 29.10
C ARG A 452 -25.93 47.92 28.96
N GLY A 453 -25.33 46.88 28.36
CA GLY A 453 -23.89 46.76 28.26
C GLY A 453 -23.44 45.80 27.19
N MET A 454 -22.26 45.24 27.42
CA MET A 454 -21.65 44.27 26.54
C MET A 454 -21.36 42.98 27.32
N ARG A 455 -21.43 41.83 26.62
CA ARG A 455 -21.05 40.50 27.14
C ARG A 455 -20.07 39.86 26.19
N PHE A 456 -18.95 39.43 26.73
CA PHE A 456 -17.99 38.57 26.07
C PHE A 456 -18.11 37.15 26.61
N VAL A 457 -18.23 36.18 25.72
CA VAL A 457 -18.36 34.77 26.08
C VAL A 457 -17.26 33.98 25.39
N VAL A 458 -16.56 33.12 26.15
CA VAL A 458 -15.62 32.10 25.63
C VAL A 458 -16.22 30.73 25.92
N ARG A 459 -16.41 29.89 24.90
CA ARG A 459 -16.94 28.54 25.06
C ARG A 459 -15.80 27.53 25.20
N PHE A 460 -15.93 26.64 26.18
CA PHE A 460 -14.99 25.55 26.40
C PHE A 460 -15.53 24.29 25.70
N ASN A 461 -14.76 23.75 24.75
CA ASN A 461 -15.10 22.51 24.03
C ASN A 461 -14.60 21.28 24.79
#